data_d4b4416974e4254ad49eeaff7dd006b4
#
_entry.id   d4b4416974e4254ad49eeaff7dd006b4
#
_cell.length_a   1.000
_cell.length_b   1.000
_cell.length_c   1.000
_cell.angle_alpha   90.00
_cell.angle_beta   90.00
_cell.angle_gamma   90.00
#
_symmetry.space_group_name_H-M   'P 1'
#
loop_
_entity.id
_entity.type
_entity.pdbx_description
1 polymer ?
#
loop_
_entity_poly.entity_id
_entity_poly.type
_entity_poly.pdbx_seq_one_letter_code
_entity_poly.pdbx_strand_id
1 'polypeptide(L)'
;MKNKKQAPVNKGMKEQYFLAKGYRELTKQDTGKRVLSFLLDLIVMLAPIMIWDIIMLAVLGNMVSISGIVFVNIVIGILLVATILCLNVYIYKQTGGQSIGMRVFGFKVVKSNGKPADSKLLATRELLGFDIPFIVLMLFLNIFGVALYWILNGLVVLVDKKHRSMIDFILKTSVIALEEGILPEPQSVEEKPPVKVEKVAPVLVKSSMDLHIHSNFSVNGKYNIEEIFQIAKKKGLRTISITDLDCAKSNGIAARMSELYKVKYVPGIEINCNLHGRRVRVLGYFIEYNNELYAQIENDGLVNEKKASIERVQKFEEIIGQKIDINCLLSNNRFQKIPGELIARHVLTRPEFKDCSLLQPYLYGNKKEDASRALSKDFFAYGKPCYVQVKYPLLEDILDVITLTGGISVIAHPGKLISQDPVLLEEVLNKGIQGIEVFHPMHTKREMANLLKLAKERKLFITCGSGFYFEDHKIEIGTTTCPKEAEILVERLINAKM
;
A
#
# COMPACT_ATOMS: atom_id res chain seq x y z
N MET A 1 37.46 0.74 38.85
CA MET A 1 37.33 0.96 37.41
C MET A 1 37.39 -0.41 36.71
N LYS A 2 36.24 -1.01 36.33
CA LYS A 2 36.19 -2.29 35.63
C LYS A 2 35.75 -2.01 34.17
N ASN A 3 36.69 -2.22 33.24
CA ASN A 3 36.46 -2.19 31.81
C ASN A 3 35.37 -3.24 31.44
N LYS A 4 34.18 -2.79 31.04
CA LYS A 4 33.21 -3.64 30.32
C LYS A 4 33.73 -3.82 28.89
N LYS A 5 34.38 -4.95 28.62
CA LYS A 5 34.62 -5.44 27.25
C LYS A 5 33.25 -5.63 26.57
N GLN A 6 32.99 -4.85 25.52
CA GLN A 6 31.88 -5.08 24.64
C GLN A 6 32.05 -6.47 24.01
N ALA A 7 31.07 -7.32 24.17
CA ALA A 7 31.02 -8.63 23.52
C ALA A 7 31.08 -8.47 21.99
N PRO A 8 31.78 -9.35 21.26
CA PRO A 8 31.86 -9.27 19.81
C PRO A 8 30.46 -9.43 19.21
N VAL A 9 30.04 -8.45 18.41
CA VAL A 9 28.78 -8.50 17.65
C VAL A 9 28.82 -9.73 16.75
N ASN A 10 27.93 -10.67 17.01
CA ASN A 10 27.86 -12.00 16.42
C ASN A 10 27.71 -11.90 14.89
N LYS A 11 28.70 -12.40 14.15
CA LYS A 11 28.76 -12.40 12.68
C LYS A 11 27.51 -13.06 12.05
N GLY A 12 26.94 -14.05 12.75
CA GLY A 12 25.72 -14.75 12.33
C GLY A 12 24.43 -13.93 12.37
N MET A 13 24.34 -12.86 13.20
CA MET A 13 23.15 -11.99 13.20
C MET A 13 23.08 -11.09 11.97
N LYS A 14 24.21 -10.70 11.37
CA LYS A 14 24.25 -9.91 10.13
C LYS A 14 23.78 -10.73 8.92
N GLU A 15 24.32 -11.95 8.80
CA GLU A 15 23.92 -12.86 7.71
C GLU A 15 22.45 -13.24 7.80
N GLN A 16 21.92 -13.52 8.98
CA GLN A 16 20.50 -13.81 9.17
C GLN A 16 19.58 -12.64 8.82
N TYR A 17 19.98 -11.39 9.07
CA TYR A 17 19.18 -10.23 8.71
C TYR A 17 19.11 -10.02 7.18
N PHE A 18 20.21 -10.22 6.47
CA PHE A 18 20.26 -10.10 5.01
C PHE A 18 19.50 -11.25 4.34
N LEU A 19 19.71 -12.49 4.76
CA LEU A 19 19.01 -13.68 4.25
C LEU A 19 17.49 -13.59 4.44
N ALA A 20 17.03 -13.07 5.60
CA ALA A 20 15.60 -12.88 5.87
C ALA A 20 14.92 -11.83 4.97
N LYS A 21 15.70 -10.97 4.30
CA LYS A 21 15.23 -9.91 3.39
C LYS A 21 15.53 -10.18 1.92
N GLY A 22 16.10 -11.33 1.56
CA GLY A 22 16.48 -11.66 0.19
C GLY A 22 17.65 -10.84 -0.34
N TYR A 23 18.52 -10.34 0.54
CA TYR A 23 19.74 -9.60 0.18
C TYR A 23 20.99 -10.33 0.69
N ARG A 24 22.08 -10.24 -0.05
CA ARG A 24 23.39 -10.76 0.30
C ARG A 24 24.47 -9.70 0.26
N GLU A 25 25.61 -9.95 0.91
CA GLU A 25 26.79 -9.10 0.78
C GLU A 25 27.33 -9.20 -0.67
N LEU A 26 27.95 -8.11 -1.14
CA LEU A 26 28.56 -8.05 -2.47
C LEU A 26 29.72 -9.04 -2.58
N THR A 27 29.82 -9.67 -3.72
CA THR A 27 30.93 -10.54 -4.14
C THR A 27 31.74 -9.87 -5.24
N LYS A 28 32.90 -10.44 -5.58
CA LYS A 28 33.69 -9.95 -6.72
C LYS A 28 32.93 -9.97 -8.05
N GLN A 29 31.98 -10.89 -8.22
CA GLN A 29 31.14 -10.98 -9.42
C GLN A 29 30.18 -9.79 -9.57
N ASP A 30 29.81 -9.14 -8.47
CA ASP A 30 28.90 -7.99 -8.50
C ASP A 30 29.61 -6.69 -8.89
N THR A 31 30.94 -6.67 -8.92
CA THR A 31 31.71 -5.44 -9.19
C THR A 31 31.40 -4.87 -10.58
N GLY A 32 31.31 -5.74 -11.61
CA GLY A 32 30.95 -5.31 -12.96
C GLY A 32 29.53 -4.72 -13.03
N LYS A 33 28.56 -5.39 -12.41
CA LYS A 33 27.16 -4.89 -12.31
C LYS A 33 27.11 -3.56 -11.55
N ARG A 34 27.95 -3.36 -10.54
CA ARG A 34 28.03 -2.11 -9.77
C ARG A 34 28.58 -0.95 -10.59
N VAL A 35 29.61 -1.20 -11.41
CA VAL A 35 30.11 -0.20 -12.36
C VAL A 35 29.05 0.17 -13.39
N LEU A 36 28.33 -0.81 -13.95
CA LEU A 36 27.24 -0.57 -14.88
C LEU A 36 26.09 0.22 -14.23
N SER A 37 25.76 -0.09 -12.98
CA SER A 37 24.78 0.66 -12.19
C SER A 37 25.16 2.14 -12.09
N PHE A 38 26.41 2.42 -11.75
CA PHE A 38 26.94 3.78 -11.66
C PHE A 38 26.95 4.50 -13.02
N LEU A 39 27.35 3.81 -14.11
CA LEU A 39 27.32 4.36 -15.46
C LEU A 39 25.89 4.70 -15.91
N LEU A 40 24.91 3.86 -15.56
CA LEU A 40 23.51 4.13 -15.85
C LEU A 40 23.02 5.38 -15.11
N ASP A 41 23.36 5.54 -13.83
CA ASP A 41 23.04 6.73 -13.06
C ASP A 41 23.66 7.98 -13.67
N LEU A 42 24.91 7.89 -14.13
CA LEU A 42 25.61 8.97 -14.80
C LEU A 42 24.93 9.36 -16.12
N ILE A 43 24.53 8.39 -16.93
CA ILE A 43 23.80 8.64 -18.19
C ILE A 43 22.46 9.33 -17.89
N VAL A 44 21.68 8.85 -16.93
CA VAL A 44 20.40 9.44 -16.54
C VAL A 44 20.59 10.89 -16.08
N MET A 45 21.67 11.19 -15.37
CA MET A 45 22.00 12.52 -14.92
C MET A 45 22.43 13.47 -16.04
N LEU A 46 23.30 13.01 -16.95
CA LEU A 46 23.89 13.85 -18.00
C LEU A 46 23.00 14.02 -19.22
N ALA A 47 22.17 13.02 -19.55
CA ALA A 47 21.32 13.06 -20.75
C ALA A 47 20.43 14.31 -20.85
N PRO A 48 19.72 14.78 -19.81
CA PRO A 48 18.91 15.98 -19.87
C PRO A 48 19.74 17.25 -20.17
N ILE A 49 20.96 17.32 -19.64
CA ILE A 49 21.89 18.45 -19.86
C ILE A 49 22.35 18.46 -21.32
N MET A 50 22.79 17.30 -21.83
CA MET A 50 23.22 17.17 -23.23
C MET A 50 22.09 17.46 -24.22
N ILE A 51 20.88 16.98 -23.94
CA ILE A 51 19.70 17.25 -24.78
C ILE A 51 19.42 18.76 -24.80
N TRP A 52 19.49 19.42 -23.66
CA TRP A 52 19.32 20.86 -23.55
C TRP A 52 20.36 21.61 -24.38
N ASP A 53 21.65 21.28 -24.27
CA ASP A 53 22.73 21.92 -25.02
C ASP A 53 22.53 21.77 -26.55
N ILE A 54 22.10 20.58 -27.01
CA ILE A 54 21.78 20.33 -28.42
C ILE A 54 20.60 21.23 -28.88
N ILE A 55 19.53 21.32 -28.08
CA ILE A 55 18.37 22.17 -28.38
C ILE A 55 18.78 23.64 -28.44
N MET A 56 19.58 24.11 -27.49
CA MET A 56 20.06 25.49 -27.46
C MET A 56 20.91 25.84 -28.68
N LEU A 57 21.82 24.93 -29.07
CA LEU A 57 22.64 25.11 -30.24
C LEU A 57 21.80 25.14 -31.53
N ALA A 58 20.83 24.27 -31.67
CA ALA A 58 19.98 24.14 -32.85
C ALA A 58 18.98 25.30 -33.00
N VAL A 59 18.38 25.78 -31.89
CA VAL A 59 17.28 26.76 -31.93
C VAL A 59 17.79 28.19 -31.82
N LEU A 60 18.79 28.47 -31.00
CA LEU A 60 19.23 29.82 -30.67
C LEU A 60 20.58 30.20 -31.35
N GLY A 61 21.30 29.22 -31.88
CA GLY A 61 22.61 29.45 -32.51
C GLY A 61 22.62 30.47 -33.64
N ASN A 62 21.47 30.77 -34.28
CA ASN A 62 21.32 31.72 -35.36
C ASN A 62 20.54 32.99 -34.97
N MET A 63 20.04 33.12 -33.73
CA MET A 63 19.10 34.19 -33.35
C MET A 63 19.59 35.17 -32.28
N VAL A 64 20.64 34.82 -31.53
CA VAL A 64 21.08 35.62 -30.36
C VAL A 64 22.60 35.82 -30.39
N SER A 65 23.09 36.92 -29.80
CA SER A 65 24.53 37.14 -29.64
C SER A 65 25.16 36.02 -28.80
N ILE A 66 26.39 35.67 -29.11
CA ILE A 66 27.13 34.60 -28.41
C ILE A 66 27.15 34.82 -26.90
N SER A 67 27.29 36.07 -26.42
CA SER A 67 27.26 36.39 -24.99
C SER A 67 25.90 36.14 -24.33
N GLY A 68 24.79 36.41 -25.03
CA GLY A 68 23.44 36.15 -24.57
C GLY A 68 23.15 34.65 -24.47
N ILE A 69 23.58 33.88 -25.46
CA ILE A 69 23.45 32.40 -25.47
C ILE A 69 24.23 31.79 -24.29
N VAL A 70 25.44 32.22 -24.04
CA VAL A 70 26.28 31.75 -22.94
C VAL A 70 25.63 32.03 -21.58
N PHE A 71 25.10 33.24 -21.38
CA PHE A 71 24.44 33.58 -20.11
C PHE A 71 23.19 32.74 -19.85
N VAL A 72 22.33 32.59 -20.85
CA VAL A 72 21.09 31.76 -20.72
C VAL A 72 21.43 30.29 -20.46
N ASN A 73 22.44 29.78 -21.14
CA ASN A 73 22.90 28.38 -20.91
C ASN A 73 23.44 28.19 -19.49
N ILE A 74 24.19 29.12 -18.95
CA ILE A 74 24.71 29.04 -17.58
C ILE A 74 23.52 29.00 -16.58
N VAL A 75 22.56 29.92 -16.73
CA VAL A 75 21.41 29.99 -15.79
C VAL A 75 20.56 28.71 -15.83
N ILE A 76 20.23 28.26 -17.05
CA ILE A 76 19.39 27.06 -17.20
C ILE A 76 20.18 25.80 -16.84
N GLY A 77 21.46 25.74 -17.16
CA GLY A 77 22.34 24.65 -16.70
C GLY A 77 22.37 24.51 -15.18
N ILE A 78 22.49 25.64 -14.45
CA ILE A 78 22.43 25.64 -12.98
C ILE A 78 21.06 25.13 -12.50
N LEU A 79 19.95 25.57 -13.10
CA LEU A 79 18.61 25.13 -12.72
C LEU A 79 18.39 23.63 -13.01
N LEU A 80 18.87 23.14 -14.14
CA LEU A 80 18.82 21.72 -14.49
C LEU A 80 19.62 20.86 -13.50
N VAL A 81 20.85 21.25 -13.20
CA VAL A 81 21.69 20.56 -12.21
C VAL A 81 20.98 20.52 -10.86
N ALA A 82 20.49 21.66 -10.36
CA ALA A 82 19.77 21.73 -9.09
C ALA A 82 18.52 20.81 -9.09
N THR A 83 17.78 20.77 -10.20
CA THR A 83 16.60 19.91 -10.33
C THR A 83 16.98 18.43 -10.31
N ILE A 84 18.04 18.06 -11.02
CA ILE A 84 18.53 16.65 -11.06
C ILE A 84 19.02 16.21 -9.68
N LEU A 85 19.76 17.07 -8.96
CA LEU A 85 20.20 16.80 -7.60
C LEU A 85 19.03 16.59 -6.64
N CYS A 86 18.03 17.46 -6.69
CA CYS A 86 16.80 17.31 -5.90
C CYS A 86 16.07 15.98 -6.24
N LEU A 87 16.01 15.64 -7.53
CA LEU A 87 15.37 14.42 -8.00
C LEU A 87 16.12 13.17 -7.52
N ASN A 88 17.44 13.16 -7.55
CA ASN A 88 18.26 12.05 -7.06
C ASN A 88 18.03 11.82 -5.57
N VAL A 89 18.08 12.88 -4.75
CA VAL A 89 17.78 12.79 -3.31
C VAL A 89 16.36 12.29 -3.08
N TYR A 90 15.39 12.76 -3.86
CA TYR A 90 14.01 12.31 -3.79
C TYR A 90 13.88 10.82 -4.13
N ILE A 91 14.50 10.35 -5.24
CA ILE A 91 14.50 8.93 -5.65
C ILE A 91 15.11 8.06 -4.54
N TYR A 92 16.27 8.42 -4.01
CA TYR A 92 16.90 7.68 -2.91
C TYR A 92 16.02 7.58 -1.67
N LYS A 93 15.31 8.66 -1.36
CA LYS A 93 14.35 8.68 -0.25
C LYS A 93 13.15 7.77 -0.49
N GLN A 94 12.57 7.80 -1.71
CA GLN A 94 11.41 6.99 -2.07
C GLN A 94 11.73 5.50 -2.22
N THR A 95 12.91 5.17 -2.71
CA THR A 95 13.36 3.80 -2.93
C THR A 95 14.01 3.16 -1.69
N GLY A 96 14.14 3.92 -0.58
CA GLY A 96 14.79 3.44 0.64
C GLY A 96 16.27 3.07 0.44
N GLY A 97 16.98 3.80 -0.43
CA GLY A 97 18.42 3.65 -0.63
C GLY A 97 18.86 3.05 -1.96
N GLN A 98 18.06 3.22 -3.00
CA GLN A 98 18.43 2.81 -4.35
C GLN A 98 18.39 4.01 -5.31
N SER A 99 19.45 4.22 -6.08
CA SER A 99 19.40 5.03 -7.31
C SER A 99 18.69 4.29 -8.43
N ILE A 100 18.48 4.94 -9.57
CA ILE A 100 17.89 4.28 -10.75
C ILE A 100 18.76 3.10 -11.20
N GLY A 101 20.06 3.30 -11.34
CA GLY A 101 20.99 2.24 -11.71
C GLY A 101 21.05 1.12 -10.64
N MET A 102 21.07 1.46 -9.36
CA MET A 102 21.02 0.46 -8.29
C MET A 102 19.75 -0.37 -8.33
N ARG A 103 18.62 0.24 -8.68
CA ARG A 103 17.36 -0.47 -8.82
C ARG A 103 17.35 -1.46 -9.98
N VAL A 104 17.91 -1.07 -11.14
CA VAL A 104 18.02 -1.94 -12.33
C VAL A 104 18.91 -3.14 -12.05
N PHE A 105 20.02 -2.95 -11.33
CA PHE A 105 20.99 -4.03 -11.04
C PHE A 105 20.79 -4.71 -9.68
N GLY A 106 19.70 -4.40 -8.97
CA GLY A 106 19.36 -5.06 -7.70
C GLY A 106 20.25 -4.70 -6.51
N PHE A 107 20.81 -3.48 -6.47
CA PHE A 107 21.63 -3.01 -5.36
C PHE A 107 20.85 -2.12 -4.39
N LYS A 108 21.28 -2.09 -3.13
CA LYS A 108 20.68 -1.23 -2.09
C LYS A 108 21.73 -0.75 -1.08
N VAL A 109 21.60 0.49 -0.61
CA VAL A 109 22.41 1.06 0.45
C VAL A 109 21.83 0.71 1.82
N VAL A 110 22.68 0.23 2.73
CA VAL A 110 22.33 -0.07 4.13
C VAL A 110 23.40 0.49 5.07
N LYS A 111 23.08 0.62 6.35
CA LYS A 111 24.08 0.91 7.38
C LYS A 111 25.07 -0.26 7.52
N SER A 112 26.33 0.00 7.92
CA SER A 112 27.37 -1.04 8.09
C SER A 112 26.98 -2.16 9.06
N ASN A 113 25.96 -1.95 9.89
CA ASN A 113 25.41 -2.97 10.79
C ASN A 113 24.28 -3.79 10.17
N GLY A 114 24.01 -3.62 8.87
CA GLY A 114 22.99 -4.35 8.14
C GLY A 114 21.56 -3.80 8.31
N LYS A 115 21.37 -2.74 9.08
CA LYS A 115 20.04 -2.10 9.20
C LYS A 115 19.77 -1.17 8.02
N PRO A 116 18.50 -0.93 7.66
CA PRO A 116 18.14 0.04 6.65
C PRO A 116 18.75 1.42 6.94
N ALA A 117 19.17 2.13 5.89
CA ALA A 117 19.61 3.50 5.99
C ALA A 117 18.39 4.43 6.07
N ASP A 118 18.37 5.39 6.99
CA ASP A 118 17.31 6.38 7.08
C ASP A 118 17.44 7.46 5.97
N SER A 119 16.34 8.14 5.67
CA SER A 119 16.28 9.13 4.58
C SER A 119 17.31 10.25 4.74
N LYS A 120 17.64 10.66 5.97
CA LYS A 120 18.65 11.70 6.23
C LYS A 120 20.04 11.21 5.87
N LEU A 121 20.39 9.98 6.26
CA LEU A 121 21.68 9.35 5.93
C LEU A 121 21.83 9.16 4.43
N LEU A 122 20.77 8.74 3.74
CA LEU A 122 20.76 8.56 2.29
C LEU A 122 20.96 9.89 1.55
N ALA A 123 20.24 10.95 1.95
CA ALA A 123 20.42 12.28 1.39
C ALA A 123 21.83 12.83 1.64
N THR A 124 22.37 12.63 2.86
CA THR A 124 23.75 13.06 3.19
C THR A 124 24.77 12.28 2.36
N ARG A 125 24.53 10.98 2.13
CA ARG A 125 25.41 10.14 1.30
C ARG A 125 25.46 10.61 -0.15
N GLU A 126 24.32 10.96 -0.73
CA GLU A 126 24.23 11.47 -2.09
C GLU A 126 24.93 12.84 -2.19
N LEU A 127 24.56 13.78 -1.33
CA LEU A 127 25.14 15.11 -1.29
C LEU A 127 26.67 15.11 -1.15
N LEU A 128 27.21 14.37 -0.17
CA LEU A 128 28.66 14.36 0.11
C LEU A 128 29.45 13.42 -0.79
N GLY A 129 28.82 12.36 -1.29
CA GLY A 129 29.49 11.34 -2.10
C GLY A 129 29.44 11.59 -3.59
N PHE A 130 28.50 12.39 -4.05
CA PHE A 130 28.27 12.62 -5.48
C PHE A 130 28.09 14.10 -5.81
N ASP A 131 27.08 14.77 -5.27
CA ASP A 131 26.64 16.09 -5.69
C ASP A 131 27.69 17.19 -5.40
N ILE A 132 28.12 17.33 -4.16
CA ILE A 132 29.12 18.34 -3.76
C ILE A 132 30.45 18.11 -4.45
N PRO A 133 31.06 16.90 -4.46
CA PRO A 133 32.26 16.65 -5.21
C PRO A 133 32.13 16.95 -6.71
N PHE A 134 30.98 16.60 -7.32
CA PHE A 134 30.73 16.91 -8.74
C PHE A 134 30.78 18.42 -8.98
N ILE A 135 30.01 19.22 -8.22
CA ILE A 135 29.94 20.67 -8.39
C ILE A 135 31.30 21.32 -8.16
N VAL A 136 31.96 21.00 -7.02
CA VAL A 136 33.23 21.63 -6.65
C VAL A 136 34.33 21.30 -7.64
N LEU A 137 34.45 20.02 -8.03
CA LEU A 137 35.49 19.60 -8.96
C LEU A 137 35.23 20.12 -10.39
N MET A 138 33.97 20.21 -10.79
CA MET A 138 33.60 20.78 -12.09
C MET A 138 33.94 22.26 -12.17
N LEU A 139 33.74 23.04 -11.08
CA LEU A 139 34.07 24.47 -11.01
C LEU A 139 35.58 24.75 -10.99
N PHE A 140 36.38 23.93 -10.28
CA PHE A 140 37.80 24.20 -10.07
C PHE A 140 38.74 23.41 -10.97
N LEU A 141 38.39 22.19 -11.34
CA LEU A 141 39.24 21.23 -12.08
C LEU A 141 38.61 20.71 -13.37
N ASN A 142 37.48 21.25 -13.77
CA ASN A 142 36.77 20.78 -14.95
C ASN A 142 36.37 19.29 -14.89
N ILE A 143 35.97 18.75 -16.04
CA ILE A 143 35.59 17.34 -16.20
C ILE A 143 36.72 16.38 -15.80
N PHE A 144 37.98 16.79 -15.95
CA PHE A 144 39.13 15.95 -15.57
C PHE A 144 39.18 15.71 -14.06
N GLY A 145 38.90 16.72 -13.23
CA GLY A 145 38.85 16.56 -11.78
C GLY A 145 37.73 15.62 -11.35
N VAL A 146 36.56 15.77 -11.96
CA VAL A 146 35.41 14.88 -11.72
C VAL A 146 35.73 13.43 -12.13
N ALA A 147 36.32 13.23 -13.29
CA ALA A 147 36.73 11.92 -13.77
C ALA A 147 37.75 11.27 -12.84
N LEU A 148 38.76 12.03 -12.41
CA LEU A 148 39.77 11.54 -11.47
C LEU A 148 39.18 11.12 -10.13
N TYR A 149 38.26 11.91 -9.57
CA TYR A 149 37.56 11.57 -8.34
C TYR A 149 36.79 10.25 -8.48
N TRP A 150 36.07 10.04 -9.58
CA TRP A 150 35.29 8.82 -9.79
C TRP A 150 36.18 7.60 -10.02
N ILE A 151 37.30 7.76 -10.73
CA ILE A 151 38.31 6.70 -10.90
C ILE A 151 38.87 6.30 -9.52
N LEU A 152 39.28 7.27 -8.70
CA LEU A 152 39.82 6.99 -7.36
C LEU A 152 38.77 6.32 -6.47
N ASN A 153 37.53 6.81 -6.49
CA ASN A 153 36.43 6.20 -5.74
C ASN A 153 36.14 4.76 -6.21
N GLY A 154 36.19 4.52 -7.53
CA GLY A 154 36.07 3.19 -8.12
C GLY A 154 37.19 2.25 -7.70
N LEU A 155 38.44 2.72 -7.67
CA LEU A 155 39.58 1.94 -7.18
C LEU A 155 39.41 1.53 -5.71
N VAL A 156 38.91 2.44 -4.86
CA VAL A 156 38.61 2.11 -3.46
C VAL A 156 37.58 0.98 -3.37
N VAL A 157 36.52 1.04 -4.17
CA VAL A 157 35.50 -0.02 -4.24
C VAL A 157 36.08 -1.37 -4.68
N LEU A 158 37.05 -1.37 -5.61
CA LEU A 158 37.70 -2.58 -6.09
C LEU A 158 38.63 -3.23 -5.04
N VAL A 159 39.34 -2.40 -4.26
CA VAL A 159 40.33 -2.86 -3.27
C VAL A 159 39.70 -3.25 -1.94
N ASP A 160 38.60 -2.59 -1.54
CA ASP A 160 37.95 -2.90 -0.26
C ASP A 160 37.27 -4.27 -0.30
N LYS A 161 37.53 -5.12 0.70
CA LYS A 161 36.94 -6.46 0.83
C LYS A 161 35.42 -6.48 0.89
N LYS A 162 34.79 -5.36 1.24
CA LYS A 162 33.33 -5.17 1.32
C LYS A 162 32.79 -4.32 0.17
N HIS A 163 33.66 -3.99 -0.79
CA HIS A 163 33.31 -3.17 -1.96
C HIS A 163 32.65 -1.82 -1.60
N ARG A 164 33.14 -1.13 -0.54
CA ARG A 164 32.64 0.17 -0.10
C ARG A 164 33.34 1.30 -0.85
N SER A 165 32.59 2.37 -1.14
CA SER A 165 33.12 3.62 -1.66
C SER A 165 33.72 4.47 -0.54
N MET A 166 34.47 5.53 -0.87
CA MET A 166 35.04 6.45 0.13
C MET A 166 33.96 7.02 1.07
N ILE A 167 32.81 7.41 0.52
CA ILE A 167 31.70 7.95 1.32
C ILE A 167 31.06 6.88 2.21
N ASP A 168 31.08 5.61 1.80
CA ASP A 168 30.57 4.50 2.58
C ASP A 168 31.42 4.28 3.86
N PHE A 169 32.72 4.58 3.81
CA PHE A 169 33.58 4.57 5.00
C PHE A 169 33.24 5.70 5.96
N ILE A 170 33.08 6.91 5.45
CA ILE A 170 32.80 8.11 6.24
C ILE A 170 31.43 7.97 6.95
N LEU A 171 30.40 7.57 6.23
CA LEU A 171 29.02 7.50 6.73
C LEU A 171 28.65 6.14 7.34
N LYS A 172 29.59 5.19 7.39
CA LYS A 172 29.37 3.82 7.89
C LYS A 172 28.19 3.14 7.20
N THR A 173 28.16 3.23 5.86
CA THR A 173 27.21 2.55 5.00
C THR A 173 27.86 1.37 4.27
N SER A 174 27.07 0.55 3.60
CA SER A 174 27.49 -0.54 2.72
C SER A 174 26.44 -0.74 1.64
N VAL A 175 26.86 -1.21 0.47
CA VAL A 175 25.93 -1.63 -0.59
C VAL A 175 25.78 -3.14 -0.50
N ILE A 176 24.55 -3.62 -0.70
CA ILE A 176 24.19 -5.05 -0.74
C ILE A 176 23.48 -5.36 -2.05
N ALA A 177 23.50 -6.63 -2.48
CA ALA A 177 22.83 -7.11 -3.67
C ALA A 177 21.59 -7.92 -3.33
N LEU A 178 20.53 -7.83 -4.17
CA LEU A 178 19.40 -8.76 -4.16
C LEU A 178 19.88 -10.14 -4.66
N GLU A 179 19.40 -11.22 -4.05
CA GLU A 179 19.59 -12.57 -4.59
C GLU A 179 18.83 -12.72 -5.93
N GLU A 180 19.48 -13.34 -6.92
CA GLU A 180 18.86 -13.58 -8.23
C GLU A 180 17.65 -14.51 -8.09
N GLY A 181 16.51 -14.06 -8.62
CA GLY A 181 15.24 -14.80 -8.58
C GLY A 181 14.25 -14.30 -7.54
N ILE A 182 14.62 -13.37 -6.67
CA ILE A 182 13.71 -12.69 -5.77
C ILE A 182 13.34 -11.34 -6.38
N LEU A 183 12.09 -11.21 -6.83
CA LEU A 183 11.55 -9.90 -7.21
C LEU A 183 11.69 -8.96 -6.01
N PRO A 184 12.17 -7.71 -6.20
CA PRO A 184 12.22 -6.76 -5.11
C PRO A 184 10.81 -6.64 -4.55
N GLU A 185 10.65 -6.97 -3.26
CA GLU A 185 9.42 -6.60 -2.55
C GLU A 185 9.16 -5.12 -2.82
N PRO A 186 7.95 -4.73 -3.25
CA PRO A 186 7.58 -3.33 -3.25
C PRO A 186 7.87 -2.83 -1.85
N GLN A 187 8.75 -1.86 -1.75
CA GLN A 187 9.26 -1.40 -0.46
C GLN A 187 8.09 -1.00 0.41
N SER A 188 7.78 -1.81 1.40
CA SER A 188 7.14 -1.29 2.60
C SER A 188 8.05 -0.14 3.07
N VAL A 189 7.54 1.09 3.00
CA VAL A 189 8.11 2.23 3.71
C VAL A 189 8.55 1.71 5.06
N GLU A 190 9.84 1.89 5.41
CA GLU A 190 10.39 1.41 6.66
C GLU A 190 9.36 1.61 7.77
N GLU A 191 8.79 0.50 8.24
CA GLU A 191 8.39 0.50 9.63
C GLU A 191 9.67 0.83 10.41
N LYS A 192 9.79 2.08 10.88
CA LYS A 192 10.59 2.34 12.08
C LYS A 192 10.28 1.16 12.98
N PRO A 193 11.33 0.48 13.57
CA PRO A 193 11.04 -0.56 14.53
C PRO A 193 9.95 0.03 15.40
N PRO A 194 8.82 -0.65 15.58
CA PRO A 194 7.73 -0.02 16.26
C PRO A 194 8.38 0.50 17.54
N VAL A 195 8.56 1.82 17.64
CA VAL A 195 8.40 2.43 18.95
C VAL A 195 7.14 1.71 19.34
N LYS A 196 7.16 0.90 20.39
CA LYS A 196 5.96 0.40 21.04
C LYS A 196 5.13 1.63 21.38
N VAL A 197 4.62 2.28 20.34
CA VAL A 197 3.43 3.07 20.44
C VAL A 197 2.45 1.99 20.80
N GLU A 198 2.16 1.89 22.06
CA GLU A 198 0.96 1.23 22.51
C GLU A 198 -0.05 1.57 21.44
N LYS A 199 -0.51 0.55 20.71
CA LYS A 199 -1.68 0.69 19.87
C LYS A 199 -2.77 1.02 20.87
N VAL A 200 -2.90 2.30 21.19
CA VAL A 200 -4.00 2.76 22.00
C VAL A 200 -5.21 2.42 21.15
N ALA A 201 -5.85 1.32 21.52
CA ALA A 201 -7.01 0.83 20.84
C ALA A 201 -7.98 2.01 20.67
N PRO A 202 -8.62 2.15 19.51
CA PRO A 202 -9.58 3.22 19.33
C PRO A 202 -10.62 3.14 20.44
N VAL A 203 -10.97 4.27 21.01
CA VAL A 203 -12.06 4.32 21.97
C VAL A 203 -13.35 4.16 21.17
N LEU A 204 -13.95 2.98 21.29
CA LEU A 204 -15.26 2.70 20.70
C LEU A 204 -16.32 3.47 21.48
N VAL A 205 -17.16 4.21 20.76
CA VAL A 205 -18.25 5.00 21.33
C VAL A 205 -19.58 4.62 20.67
N LYS A 206 -20.67 4.75 21.40
CA LYS A 206 -22.03 4.65 20.84
C LYS A 206 -22.32 5.95 20.09
N SER A 207 -22.42 5.86 18.78
CA SER A 207 -22.79 6.97 17.91
C SER A 207 -24.30 6.96 17.66
N SER A 208 -24.90 8.13 17.37
CA SER A 208 -26.27 8.21 16.90
C SER A 208 -26.40 7.92 15.40
N MET A 209 -25.30 7.71 14.72
CA MET A 209 -25.21 7.44 13.27
C MET A 209 -24.25 6.29 12.99
N ASP A 210 -24.60 5.45 12.01
CA ASP A 210 -23.76 4.39 11.51
C ASP A 210 -23.95 4.27 9.99
N LEU A 211 -22.99 4.79 9.23
CA LEU A 211 -23.09 4.87 7.77
C LEU A 211 -22.33 3.74 7.04
N HIS A 212 -21.88 2.71 7.76
CA HIS A 212 -21.16 1.60 7.16
C HIS A 212 -21.56 0.27 7.83
N ILE A 213 -22.65 -0.31 7.36
CA ILE A 213 -23.21 -1.56 7.87
C ILE A 213 -23.38 -2.53 6.71
N HIS A 214 -23.02 -3.79 6.89
CA HIS A 214 -23.26 -4.87 5.94
C HIS A 214 -24.40 -5.76 6.40
N SER A 215 -25.28 -6.07 5.46
CA SER A 215 -26.37 -7.01 5.65
C SER A 215 -26.03 -8.40 5.10
N ASN A 216 -26.99 -9.32 5.17
CA ASN A 216 -26.85 -10.63 4.56
C ASN A 216 -26.80 -10.60 3.02
N PHE A 217 -26.78 -9.42 2.38
CA PHE A 217 -26.44 -9.24 0.95
C PHE A 217 -24.93 -9.12 0.72
N SER A 218 -24.12 -8.98 1.76
CA SER A 218 -22.66 -9.06 1.70
C SER A 218 -22.14 -10.44 2.06
N VAL A 219 -20.95 -10.78 1.57
CA VAL A 219 -20.20 -11.97 2.02
C VAL A 219 -19.93 -11.85 3.51
N ASN A 220 -20.32 -12.85 4.29
CA ASN A 220 -20.22 -12.90 5.75
C ASN A 220 -21.18 -11.97 6.51
N GLY A 221 -22.06 -11.24 5.83
CA GLY A 221 -23.12 -10.47 6.51
C GLY A 221 -24.13 -11.39 7.20
N LYS A 222 -24.42 -11.14 8.47
CA LYS A 222 -25.23 -12.03 9.31
C LYS A 222 -26.70 -11.66 9.29
N TYR A 223 -27.00 -10.38 9.50
CA TYR A 223 -28.36 -9.92 9.72
C TYR A 223 -29.07 -9.58 8.41
N ASN A 224 -30.37 -9.88 8.35
CA ASN A 224 -31.23 -9.32 7.30
C ASN A 224 -31.51 -7.84 7.55
N ILE A 225 -32.10 -7.18 6.58
CA ILE A 225 -32.33 -5.73 6.63
C ILE A 225 -33.24 -5.33 7.80
N GLU A 226 -34.30 -6.09 8.05
CA GLU A 226 -35.24 -5.80 9.14
C GLU A 226 -34.57 -5.92 10.50
N GLU A 227 -33.80 -6.97 10.73
CA GLU A 227 -33.02 -7.15 11.97
C GLU A 227 -32.07 -5.97 12.23
N ILE A 228 -31.42 -5.46 11.17
CA ILE A 228 -30.54 -4.28 11.28
C ILE A 228 -31.33 -3.07 11.76
N PHE A 229 -32.52 -2.82 11.19
CA PHE A 229 -33.37 -1.71 11.62
C PHE A 229 -33.93 -1.88 13.02
N GLN A 230 -34.27 -3.10 13.44
CA GLN A 230 -34.67 -3.41 14.82
C GLN A 230 -33.56 -3.09 15.82
N ILE A 231 -32.32 -3.52 15.47
CA ILE A 231 -31.13 -3.23 16.31
C ILE A 231 -30.86 -1.73 16.34
N ALA A 232 -30.91 -1.05 15.19
CA ALA A 232 -30.69 0.38 15.08
C ALA A 232 -31.69 1.17 15.96
N LYS A 233 -32.98 0.84 15.88
CA LYS A 233 -34.02 1.44 16.69
C LYS A 233 -33.81 1.19 18.19
N LYS A 234 -33.53 -0.07 18.57
CA LYS A 234 -33.24 -0.46 19.96
C LYS A 234 -32.05 0.30 20.55
N LYS A 235 -31.03 0.57 19.72
CA LYS A 235 -29.82 1.31 20.14
C LYS A 235 -29.95 2.83 20.05
N GLY A 236 -31.07 3.34 19.53
CA GLY A 236 -31.34 4.78 19.42
C GLY A 236 -30.56 5.45 18.27
N LEU A 237 -30.19 4.70 17.24
CA LEU A 237 -29.60 5.27 16.04
C LEU A 237 -30.60 6.13 15.29
N ARG A 238 -30.19 7.36 14.95
CA ARG A 238 -31.00 8.31 14.18
C ARG A 238 -30.88 8.10 12.68
N THR A 239 -29.68 7.75 12.22
CA THR A 239 -29.34 7.60 10.79
C THR A 239 -28.46 6.40 10.57
N ILE A 240 -28.80 5.58 9.58
CA ILE A 240 -27.98 4.45 9.15
C ILE A 240 -27.82 4.41 7.63
N SER A 241 -26.76 3.77 7.17
CA SER A 241 -26.60 3.35 5.78
C SER A 241 -26.18 1.88 5.74
N ILE A 242 -26.85 1.10 4.92
CA ILE A 242 -26.43 -0.27 4.59
C ILE A 242 -25.65 -0.20 3.29
N THR A 243 -24.37 -0.52 3.39
CA THR A 243 -23.38 -0.39 2.31
C THR A 243 -22.81 -1.76 1.97
N ASP A 244 -23.69 -2.63 1.49
CA ASP A 244 -23.30 -3.99 1.13
C ASP A 244 -22.20 -3.99 0.05
N LEU A 245 -21.27 -4.94 0.17
CA LEU A 245 -20.09 -5.02 -0.67
C LEU A 245 -20.47 -5.47 -2.09
N ASP A 246 -20.18 -4.60 -3.05
CA ASP A 246 -20.43 -4.78 -4.48
C ASP A 246 -21.93 -5.06 -4.81
N CYS A 247 -22.87 -4.74 -3.91
CA CYS A 247 -24.29 -5.06 -4.06
C CYS A 247 -25.20 -3.91 -3.56
N ALA A 248 -26.08 -3.39 -4.42
CA ALA A 248 -27.03 -2.34 -4.08
C ALA A 248 -28.46 -2.84 -3.75
N LYS A 249 -28.73 -4.14 -3.84
CA LYS A 249 -30.09 -4.74 -3.76
C LYS A 249 -30.78 -4.55 -2.41
N SER A 250 -30.01 -4.42 -1.34
CA SER A 250 -30.55 -4.18 0.02
C SER A 250 -31.28 -2.85 0.16
N ASN A 251 -30.91 -1.84 -0.65
CA ASN A 251 -31.38 -0.45 -0.50
C ASN A 251 -32.90 -0.31 -0.64
N GLY A 252 -33.51 -0.99 -1.58
CA GLY A 252 -34.97 -0.93 -1.78
C GLY A 252 -35.78 -1.49 -0.61
N ILE A 253 -35.26 -2.50 0.09
CA ILE A 253 -35.84 -3.04 1.32
C ILE A 253 -35.57 -2.07 2.46
N ALA A 254 -34.36 -1.56 2.57
CA ALA A 254 -33.93 -0.64 3.62
C ALA A 254 -34.72 0.67 3.59
N ALA A 255 -35.04 1.21 2.42
CA ALA A 255 -35.89 2.39 2.28
C ALA A 255 -37.29 2.18 2.92
N ARG A 256 -37.92 1.02 2.65
CA ARG A 256 -39.22 0.66 3.28
C ARG A 256 -39.10 0.47 4.81
N MET A 257 -38.02 -0.16 5.28
CA MET A 257 -37.78 -0.34 6.72
C MET A 257 -37.53 0.98 7.42
N SER A 258 -36.88 1.94 6.78
CA SER A 258 -36.69 3.30 7.28
C SER A 258 -38.01 3.97 7.68
N GLU A 259 -39.02 3.87 6.83
CA GLU A 259 -40.35 4.41 7.08
C GLU A 259 -41.03 3.68 8.25
N LEU A 260 -40.92 2.36 8.30
CA LEU A 260 -41.55 1.52 9.34
C LEU A 260 -40.92 1.77 10.72
N TYR A 261 -39.60 1.77 10.79
CA TYR A 261 -38.87 1.85 12.06
C TYR A 261 -38.57 3.30 12.49
N LYS A 262 -38.83 4.30 11.63
CA LYS A 262 -38.54 5.73 11.87
C LYS A 262 -37.05 5.97 12.16
N VAL A 263 -36.20 5.24 11.49
CA VAL A 263 -34.74 5.44 11.47
C VAL A 263 -34.38 5.96 10.10
N LYS A 264 -33.74 7.14 10.02
CA LYS A 264 -33.35 7.75 8.74
C LYS A 264 -32.38 6.85 8.00
N TYR A 265 -32.62 6.65 6.72
CA TYR A 265 -31.83 5.81 5.86
C TYR A 265 -31.12 6.63 4.77
N VAL A 266 -29.82 6.40 4.60
CA VAL A 266 -29.04 6.93 3.49
C VAL A 266 -28.73 5.75 2.54
N PRO A 267 -29.27 5.75 1.31
CA PRO A 267 -28.92 4.72 0.34
C PRO A 267 -27.41 4.65 0.10
N GLY A 268 -26.83 3.44 0.16
CA GLY A 268 -25.39 3.29 0.04
C GLY A 268 -24.94 1.95 -0.52
N ILE A 269 -23.67 1.89 -0.87
CA ILE A 269 -22.96 0.71 -1.36
C ILE A 269 -21.47 0.81 -0.99
N GLU A 270 -20.81 -0.31 -0.68
CA GLU A 270 -19.34 -0.40 -0.68
C GLU A 270 -18.88 -1.12 -1.95
N ILE A 271 -17.89 -0.60 -2.67
CA ILE A 271 -17.41 -1.19 -3.94
C ILE A 271 -15.89 -1.40 -3.86
N ASN A 272 -15.46 -2.62 -4.24
CA ASN A 272 -14.06 -2.91 -4.46
C ASN A 272 -13.59 -2.31 -5.78
N CYS A 273 -12.53 -1.52 -5.76
CA CYS A 273 -11.93 -0.88 -6.92
C CYS A 273 -10.47 -1.27 -7.06
N ASN A 274 -9.95 -1.15 -8.28
CA ASN A 274 -8.55 -1.29 -8.60
C ASN A 274 -7.93 0.07 -8.92
N LEU A 275 -6.83 0.39 -8.25
CA LEU A 275 -5.94 1.48 -8.63
C LEU A 275 -4.51 0.93 -8.72
N HIS A 276 -3.93 0.94 -9.93
CA HIS A 276 -2.58 0.42 -10.19
C HIS A 276 -2.31 -1.00 -9.66
N GLY A 277 -3.28 -1.91 -9.81
CA GLY A 277 -3.18 -3.29 -9.30
C GLY A 277 -3.45 -3.43 -7.79
N ARG A 278 -3.75 -2.35 -7.09
CA ARG A 278 -4.05 -2.35 -5.65
C ARG A 278 -5.55 -2.19 -5.41
N ARG A 279 -6.06 -2.97 -4.45
CA ARG A 279 -7.47 -2.88 -4.05
C ARG A 279 -7.70 -1.68 -3.16
N VAL A 280 -8.63 -0.82 -3.57
CA VAL A 280 -9.17 0.30 -2.80
C VAL A 280 -10.67 0.06 -2.64
N ARG A 281 -11.28 0.52 -1.55
CA ARG A 281 -12.72 0.45 -1.35
C ARG A 281 -13.33 1.84 -1.31
N VAL A 282 -14.44 1.99 -2.00
CA VAL A 282 -15.19 3.24 -2.08
C VAL A 282 -16.61 3.01 -1.58
N LEU A 283 -17.08 3.90 -0.73
CA LEU A 283 -18.47 4.00 -0.31
C LEU A 283 -19.17 5.00 -1.23
N GLY A 284 -20.30 4.59 -1.81
CA GLY A 284 -21.21 5.49 -2.53
C GLY A 284 -22.43 5.77 -1.66
N TYR A 285 -22.73 7.04 -1.40
CA TYR A 285 -23.93 7.45 -0.64
C TYR A 285 -24.89 8.21 -1.52
N PHE A 286 -26.19 8.16 -1.22
CA PHE A 286 -27.29 8.79 -1.97
C PHE A 286 -27.36 8.33 -3.43
N ILE A 287 -26.95 7.09 -3.69
CA ILE A 287 -26.97 6.49 -5.01
C ILE A 287 -28.39 6.18 -5.49
N GLU A 288 -28.61 6.27 -6.79
CA GLU A 288 -29.81 5.70 -7.43
C GLU A 288 -29.66 4.17 -7.53
N TYR A 289 -29.95 3.49 -6.42
CA TYR A 289 -29.64 2.07 -6.23
C TYR A 289 -30.36 1.11 -7.19
N ASN A 290 -31.43 1.55 -7.86
CA ASN A 290 -32.15 0.77 -8.89
C ASN A 290 -31.49 0.88 -10.28
N ASN A 291 -30.43 1.66 -10.43
CA ASN A 291 -29.73 1.82 -11.69
C ASN A 291 -29.03 0.52 -12.10
N GLU A 292 -29.17 0.12 -13.38
CA GLU A 292 -28.64 -1.13 -13.92
C GLU A 292 -27.11 -1.24 -13.80
N LEU A 293 -26.39 -0.12 -13.74
CA LEU A 293 -24.94 -0.12 -13.57
C LEU A 293 -24.50 -0.85 -12.28
N TYR A 294 -25.26 -0.73 -11.19
CA TYR A 294 -24.94 -1.46 -9.96
C TYR A 294 -25.21 -2.97 -10.08
N ALA A 295 -26.23 -3.37 -10.82
CA ALA A 295 -26.46 -4.79 -11.12
C ALA A 295 -25.33 -5.37 -11.98
N GLN A 296 -24.81 -4.60 -12.93
CA GLN A 296 -23.66 -5.00 -13.74
C GLN A 296 -22.40 -5.14 -12.91
N ILE A 297 -22.08 -4.18 -12.04
CA ILE A 297 -20.92 -4.25 -11.11
C ILE A 297 -21.01 -5.52 -10.25
N GLU A 298 -22.17 -5.83 -9.68
CA GLU A 298 -22.39 -7.04 -8.89
C GLU A 298 -22.16 -8.30 -9.71
N ASN A 299 -22.75 -8.41 -10.90
CA ASN A 299 -22.63 -9.58 -11.77
C ASN A 299 -21.17 -9.81 -12.19
N ASP A 300 -20.48 -8.77 -12.63
CA ASP A 300 -19.06 -8.84 -13.03
C ASP A 300 -18.18 -9.22 -11.83
N GLY A 301 -18.47 -8.67 -10.67
CA GLY A 301 -17.81 -9.01 -9.42
C GLY A 301 -17.96 -10.49 -9.05
N LEU A 302 -19.18 -11.03 -9.14
CA LEU A 302 -19.47 -12.45 -8.89
C LEU A 302 -18.75 -13.38 -9.88
N VAL A 303 -18.72 -13.02 -11.16
CA VAL A 303 -18.00 -13.80 -12.20
C VAL A 303 -16.51 -13.80 -11.93
N ASN A 304 -15.93 -12.65 -11.61
CA ASN A 304 -14.50 -12.51 -11.35
C ASN A 304 -14.08 -13.23 -10.05
N GLU A 305 -14.88 -13.13 -8.98
CA GLU A 305 -14.65 -13.86 -7.73
C GLU A 305 -14.75 -15.38 -7.91
N LYS A 306 -15.71 -15.86 -8.71
CA LYS A 306 -15.85 -17.29 -9.05
C LYS A 306 -14.60 -17.79 -9.78
N LYS A 307 -14.14 -17.07 -10.81
CA LYS A 307 -12.92 -17.43 -11.56
C LYS A 307 -11.70 -17.49 -10.63
N ALA A 308 -11.50 -16.45 -9.81
CA ALA A 308 -10.40 -16.41 -8.86
C ALA A 308 -10.49 -17.51 -7.78
N SER A 309 -11.71 -17.88 -7.37
CA SER A 309 -11.96 -18.96 -6.42
C SER A 309 -11.56 -20.32 -6.99
N ILE A 310 -11.94 -20.61 -8.23
CA ILE A 310 -11.58 -21.85 -8.92
C ILE A 310 -10.06 -21.92 -9.11
N GLU A 311 -9.43 -20.87 -9.61
CA GLU A 311 -7.98 -20.82 -9.79
C GLU A 311 -7.22 -21.02 -8.45
N ARG A 312 -7.72 -20.42 -7.38
CA ARG A 312 -7.15 -20.56 -6.02
C ARG A 312 -7.18 -21.99 -5.53
N VAL A 313 -8.29 -22.69 -5.76
CA VAL A 313 -8.42 -24.13 -5.43
C VAL A 313 -7.48 -24.96 -6.28
N GLN A 314 -7.43 -24.72 -7.60
CA GLN A 314 -6.55 -25.46 -8.52
C GLN A 314 -5.07 -25.32 -8.14
N LYS A 315 -4.60 -24.10 -7.84
CA LYS A 315 -3.22 -23.88 -7.36
C LYS A 315 -2.93 -24.66 -6.07
N PHE A 316 -3.90 -24.76 -5.18
CA PHE A 316 -3.71 -25.52 -3.95
C PHE A 316 -3.75 -27.03 -4.17
N GLU A 317 -4.61 -27.53 -5.07
CA GLU A 317 -4.62 -28.94 -5.51
C GLU A 317 -3.27 -29.38 -6.07
N GLU A 318 -2.63 -28.53 -6.90
CA GLU A 318 -1.29 -28.79 -7.44
C GLU A 318 -0.24 -28.95 -6.33
N ILE A 319 -0.33 -28.15 -5.27
CA ILE A 319 0.61 -28.20 -4.15
C ILE A 319 0.39 -29.43 -3.27
N ILE A 320 -0.87 -29.79 -2.97
CA ILE A 320 -1.17 -30.94 -2.10
C ILE A 320 -1.21 -32.27 -2.85
N GLY A 321 -1.21 -32.23 -4.20
CA GLY A 321 -1.30 -33.44 -5.05
C GLY A 321 -2.65 -34.17 -4.99
N GLN A 322 -3.71 -33.52 -4.51
CA GLN A 322 -5.04 -34.10 -4.31
C GLN A 322 -6.14 -33.18 -4.82
N LYS A 323 -7.24 -33.76 -5.33
CA LYS A 323 -8.39 -33.01 -5.82
C LYS A 323 -9.31 -32.55 -4.70
N ILE A 324 -9.87 -31.35 -4.85
CA ILE A 324 -10.84 -30.74 -3.94
C ILE A 324 -12.17 -30.58 -4.69
N ASP A 325 -13.26 -31.00 -4.07
CA ASP A 325 -14.59 -30.84 -4.66
C ASP A 325 -15.03 -29.35 -4.63
N ILE A 326 -14.74 -28.66 -5.73
CA ILE A 326 -15.10 -27.26 -5.94
C ILE A 326 -16.62 -27.07 -5.88
N ASN A 327 -17.39 -28.03 -6.41
CA ASN A 327 -18.85 -27.92 -6.43
C ASN A 327 -19.41 -27.97 -5.00
N CYS A 328 -18.84 -28.80 -4.13
CA CYS A 328 -19.19 -28.83 -2.71
C CYS A 328 -18.94 -27.48 -2.04
N LEU A 329 -17.83 -26.82 -2.37
CA LEU A 329 -17.48 -25.48 -1.83
C LEU A 329 -18.36 -24.34 -2.38
N LEU A 330 -18.88 -24.49 -3.59
CA LEU A 330 -19.75 -23.49 -4.24
C LEU A 330 -21.23 -23.69 -3.93
N SER A 331 -21.71 -24.93 -3.72
CA SER A 331 -23.14 -25.28 -3.62
C SER A 331 -23.89 -24.53 -2.53
N ASN A 332 -23.24 -24.22 -1.42
CA ASN A 332 -23.81 -23.49 -0.29
C ASN A 332 -23.36 -22.03 -0.21
N ASN A 333 -22.80 -21.52 -1.30
CA ASN A 333 -22.15 -20.22 -1.34
C ASN A 333 -22.75 -19.33 -2.44
N ARG A 334 -23.83 -18.61 -2.11
CA ARG A 334 -24.53 -17.73 -3.05
C ARG A 334 -23.65 -16.65 -3.70
N PHE A 335 -22.52 -16.31 -3.06
CA PHE A 335 -21.58 -15.33 -3.57
C PHE A 335 -20.52 -15.93 -4.49
N GLN A 336 -20.55 -17.24 -4.72
CA GLN A 336 -19.59 -17.97 -5.56
C GLN A 336 -18.11 -17.73 -5.18
N LYS A 337 -17.88 -17.39 -3.91
CA LYS A 337 -16.56 -17.02 -3.39
C LYS A 337 -16.01 -18.12 -2.48
N ILE A 338 -14.83 -18.64 -2.82
CA ILE A 338 -14.11 -19.60 -2.00
C ILE A 338 -12.85 -18.93 -1.43
N PRO A 339 -12.91 -18.31 -0.24
CA PRO A 339 -11.73 -17.74 0.39
C PRO A 339 -10.77 -18.83 0.87
N GLY A 340 -9.48 -18.51 0.98
CA GLY A 340 -8.46 -19.47 1.45
C GLY A 340 -8.79 -20.13 2.77
N GLU A 341 -9.47 -19.45 3.68
CA GLU A 341 -9.89 -20.04 4.98
C GLU A 341 -10.98 -21.11 4.82
N LEU A 342 -11.87 -20.96 3.82
CA LEU A 342 -12.86 -21.99 3.52
C LEU A 342 -12.21 -23.24 2.92
N ILE A 343 -11.22 -23.06 2.02
CA ILE A 343 -10.41 -24.17 1.48
C ILE A 343 -9.67 -24.87 2.63
N ALA A 344 -9.00 -24.09 3.46
CA ALA A 344 -8.27 -24.59 4.62
C ALA A 344 -9.17 -25.41 5.54
N ARG A 345 -10.35 -24.89 5.90
CA ARG A 345 -11.31 -25.61 6.74
C ARG A 345 -11.77 -26.90 6.07
N HIS A 346 -12.05 -26.88 4.77
CA HIS A 346 -12.48 -28.05 4.03
C HIS A 346 -11.43 -29.18 4.08
N VAL A 347 -10.17 -28.88 3.76
CA VAL A 347 -9.13 -29.92 3.73
C VAL A 347 -8.72 -30.39 5.13
N LEU A 348 -8.78 -29.53 6.15
CA LEU A 348 -8.42 -29.88 7.51
C LEU A 348 -9.49 -30.74 8.24
N THR A 349 -10.74 -30.70 7.76
CA THR A 349 -11.84 -31.45 8.40
C THR A 349 -12.17 -32.77 7.71
N ARG A 350 -11.68 -32.99 6.49
CA ARG A 350 -12.03 -34.18 5.70
C ARG A 350 -11.01 -35.31 5.84
N PRO A 351 -11.49 -36.55 5.98
CA PRO A 351 -10.61 -37.73 6.21
C PRO A 351 -9.60 -37.97 5.07
N GLU A 352 -10.01 -37.72 3.82
CA GLU A 352 -9.22 -37.95 2.62
C GLU A 352 -7.91 -37.14 2.56
N PHE A 353 -7.82 -36.04 3.31
CA PHE A 353 -6.62 -35.19 3.35
C PHE A 353 -5.71 -35.42 4.58
N LYS A 354 -6.09 -36.33 5.49
CA LYS A 354 -5.37 -36.56 6.76
C LYS A 354 -3.92 -36.98 6.56
N ASP A 355 -3.65 -37.76 5.51
CA ASP A 355 -2.32 -38.29 5.23
C ASP A 355 -1.43 -37.36 4.42
N CYS A 356 -1.94 -36.16 4.03
CA CYS A 356 -1.16 -35.16 3.35
C CYS A 356 -0.07 -34.62 4.27
N SER A 357 1.20 -34.82 3.92
CA SER A 357 2.36 -34.38 4.72
C SER A 357 2.39 -32.87 4.95
N LEU A 358 1.97 -32.09 3.97
CA LEU A 358 1.89 -30.63 4.03
C LEU A 358 0.90 -30.15 5.10
N LEU A 359 -0.17 -30.92 5.37
CA LEU A 359 -1.20 -30.53 6.33
C LEU A 359 -0.86 -30.95 7.78
N GLN A 360 0.13 -31.82 8.01
CA GLN A 360 0.51 -32.31 9.33
C GLN A 360 0.79 -31.21 10.37
N PRO A 361 1.50 -30.09 10.04
CA PRO A 361 1.72 -29.00 10.99
C PRO A 361 0.43 -28.34 11.50
N TYR A 362 -0.62 -28.35 10.67
CA TYR A 362 -1.92 -27.73 10.96
C TYR A 362 -2.89 -28.72 11.64
N LEU A 363 -2.74 -30.03 11.39
CA LEU A 363 -3.58 -31.05 11.98
C LEU A 363 -3.09 -31.45 13.38
N TYR A 364 -1.78 -31.67 13.54
CA TYR A 364 -1.19 -32.26 14.73
C TYR A 364 -0.01 -31.47 15.31
N GLY A 365 0.49 -30.44 14.58
CA GLY A 365 1.68 -29.67 14.95
C GLY A 365 1.36 -28.35 15.67
N ASN A 366 2.35 -27.46 15.63
CA ASN A 366 2.36 -26.17 16.34
C ASN A 366 1.37 -25.12 15.80
N LYS A 367 0.71 -25.39 14.66
CA LYS A 367 -0.27 -24.48 14.04
C LYS A 367 -1.72 -24.96 14.25
N LYS A 368 -1.95 -25.96 15.12
CA LYS A 368 -3.25 -26.61 15.33
C LYS A 368 -4.31 -25.66 15.94
N GLU A 369 -3.92 -24.76 16.85
CA GLU A 369 -4.87 -23.89 17.56
C GLU A 369 -5.68 -22.96 16.63
N ASP A 370 -5.06 -22.47 15.55
CA ASP A 370 -5.71 -21.61 14.55
C ASP A 370 -5.47 -22.14 13.13
N ALA A 371 -5.64 -23.46 12.96
CA ALA A 371 -5.19 -24.20 11.79
C ALA A 371 -5.70 -23.62 10.46
N SER A 372 -6.99 -23.34 10.35
CA SER A 372 -7.59 -22.83 9.10
C SER A 372 -7.06 -21.43 8.74
N ARG A 373 -6.92 -20.56 9.72
CA ARG A 373 -6.38 -19.22 9.50
C ARG A 373 -4.88 -19.26 9.21
N ALA A 374 -4.12 -20.11 9.92
CA ALA A 374 -2.70 -20.28 9.70
C ALA A 374 -2.42 -20.81 8.28
N LEU A 375 -3.12 -21.87 7.84
CA LEU A 375 -3.00 -22.41 6.51
C LEU A 375 -3.40 -21.38 5.44
N SER A 376 -4.51 -20.67 5.67
CA SER A 376 -4.94 -19.60 4.76
C SER A 376 -3.88 -18.52 4.60
N LYS A 377 -3.24 -18.10 5.69
CA LYS A 377 -2.18 -17.10 5.68
C LYS A 377 -0.92 -17.60 4.95
N ASP A 378 -0.56 -18.86 5.13
CA ASP A 378 0.67 -19.41 4.57
C ASP A 378 0.58 -19.68 3.06
N PHE A 379 -0.63 -19.96 2.52
CA PHE A 379 -0.80 -20.31 1.10
C PHE A 379 -1.57 -19.30 0.27
N PHE A 380 -2.56 -18.60 0.84
CA PHE A 380 -3.50 -17.77 0.06
C PHE A 380 -3.35 -16.27 0.28
N ALA A 381 -2.52 -15.82 1.21
CA ALA A 381 -2.25 -14.41 1.42
C ALA A 381 -1.47 -13.81 0.23
N TYR A 382 -1.43 -12.48 0.15
CA TYR A 382 -0.65 -11.78 -0.87
C TYR A 382 0.82 -12.26 -0.88
N GLY A 383 1.35 -12.52 -2.08
CA GLY A 383 2.72 -13.04 -2.25
C GLY A 383 2.91 -14.52 -1.89
N LYS A 384 1.83 -15.27 -1.61
CA LYS A 384 1.88 -16.70 -1.31
C LYS A 384 1.52 -17.55 -2.55
N PRO A 385 1.92 -18.84 -2.59
CA PRO A 385 1.82 -19.68 -3.80
C PRO A 385 0.42 -19.77 -4.42
N CYS A 386 -0.63 -19.79 -3.58
CA CYS A 386 -2.03 -19.90 -4.03
C CYS A 386 -2.73 -18.54 -4.03
N TYR A 387 -1.99 -17.43 -3.92
CA TYR A 387 -2.60 -16.13 -4.08
C TYR A 387 -3.13 -15.95 -5.50
N VAL A 388 -4.36 -15.47 -5.60
CA VAL A 388 -5.00 -15.10 -6.86
C VAL A 388 -5.54 -13.69 -6.72
N GLN A 389 -5.11 -12.82 -7.60
CA GLN A 389 -5.62 -11.45 -7.63
C GLN A 389 -6.99 -11.41 -8.32
N VAL A 390 -8.01 -10.98 -7.58
CA VAL A 390 -9.34 -10.77 -8.15
C VAL A 390 -9.31 -9.53 -9.04
N LYS A 391 -9.95 -9.60 -10.21
CA LYS A 391 -10.09 -8.46 -11.11
C LYS A 391 -11.24 -7.57 -10.63
N TYR A 392 -10.90 -6.40 -10.12
CA TYR A 392 -11.87 -5.36 -9.73
C TYR A 392 -11.98 -4.28 -10.83
N PRO A 393 -13.13 -3.56 -10.92
CA PRO A 393 -13.27 -2.40 -11.80
C PRO A 393 -12.26 -1.30 -11.45
N LEU A 394 -11.95 -0.45 -12.41
CA LEU A 394 -11.07 0.70 -12.15
C LEU A 394 -11.75 1.69 -11.19
N LEU A 395 -10.94 2.35 -10.38
CA LEU A 395 -11.44 3.36 -9.44
C LEU A 395 -12.20 4.46 -10.16
N GLU A 396 -11.68 4.94 -11.28
CA GLU A 396 -12.26 6.00 -12.09
C GLU A 396 -13.65 5.62 -12.59
N ASP A 397 -13.82 4.39 -13.13
CA ASP A 397 -15.12 3.91 -13.63
C ASP A 397 -16.18 3.91 -12.52
N ILE A 398 -15.79 3.53 -11.29
CA ILE A 398 -16.70 3.50 -10.15
C ILE A 398 -17.05 4.92 -9.67
N LEU A 399 -16.09 5.85 -9.68
CA LEU A 399 -16.38 7.24 -9.35
C LEU A 399 -17.35 7.87 -10.34
N ASP A 400 -17.21 7.54 -11.63
CA ASP A 400 -18.13 7.98 -12.68
C ASP A 400 -19.53 7.41 -12.45
N VAL A 401 -19.67 6.11 -12.15
CA VAL A 401 -20.97 5.49 -11.83
C VAL A 401 -21.63 6.14 -10.63
N ILE A 402 -20.91 6.35 -9.54
CA ILE A 402 -21.46 7.01 -8.33
C ILE A 402 -21.91 8.43 -8.69
N THR A 403 -21.14 9.17 -9.47
CA THR A 403 -21.47 10.55 -9.88
C THR A 403 -22.68 10.58 -10.80
N LEU A 404 -22.74 9.72 -11.82
CA LEU A 404 -23.85 9.61 -12.77
C LEU A 404 -25.18 9.26 -12.09
N THR A 405 -25.12 8.46 -11.03
CA THR A 405 -26.29 8.09 -10.22
C THR A 405 -26.59 9.09 -9.09
N GLY A 406 -26.00 10.28 -9.14
CA GLY A 406 -26.24 11.37 -8.20
C GLY A 406 -25.67 11.13 -6.81
N GLY A 407 -24.78 10.14 -6.63
CA GLY A 407 -24.16 9.80 -5.36
C GLY A 407 -23.01 10.69 -4.95
N ILE A 408 -22.53 10.45 -3.73
CA ILE A 408 -21.30 11.06 -3.15
C ILE A 408 -20.32 9.92 -2.86
N SER A 409 -19.12 10.01 -3.43
CA SER A 409 -18.06 9.02 -3.26
C SER A 409 -17.20 9.32 -2.03
N VAL A 410 -16.93 8.29 -1.21
CA VAL A 410 -16.15 8.38 0.03
C VAL A 410 -15.16 7.22 0.07
N ILE A 411 -13.88 7.47 0.34
CA ILE A 411 -12.93 6.38 0.55
C ILE A 411 -13.19 5.68 1.87
N ALA A 412 -13.35 4.35 1.84
CA ALA A 412 -13.65 3.53 3.00
C ALA A 412 -12.40 3.28 3.85
N HIS A 413 -12.53 3.44 5.16
CA HIS A 413 -11.54 3.13 6.23
C HIS A 413 -10.05 3.25 5.81
N PRO A 414 -9.56 4.41 5.32
CA PRO A 414 -8.23 4.57 4.76
C PRO A 414 -7.10 4.70 5.79
N GLY A 415 -7.31 4.34 7.06
CA GLY A 415 -6.32 4.49 8.12
C GLY A 415 -4.97 3.84 7.82
N LYS A 416 -4.98 2.64 7.23
CA LYS A 416 -3.75 1.98 6.78
C LYS A 416 -3.10 2.69 5.60
N LEU A 417 -3.87 3.26 4.69
CA LEU A 417 -3.32 4.01 3.56
C LEU A 417 -2.58 5.26 4.05
N ILE A 418 -3.20 6.05 4.93
CA ILE A 418 -2.54 7.28 5.43
C ILE A 418 -1.29 6.99 6.26
N SER A 419 -1.22 5.83 6.90
CA SER A 419 -0.07 5.45 7.74
C SER A 419 1.02 4.70 7.00
N GLN A 420 0.68 3.90 5.99
CA GLN A 420 1.59 2.98 5.30
C GLN A 420 1.86 3.36 3.85
N ASP A 421 0.89 3.98 3.17
CA ASP A 421 0.99 4.36 1.76
C ASP A 421 0.26 5.70 1.49
N PRO A 422 0.77 6.81 2.02
CA PRO A 422 0.14 8.11 1.83
C PRO A 422 0.13 8.57 0.37
N VAL A 423 1.04 8.06 -0.46
CA VAL A 423 1.08 8.37 -1.91
C VAL A 423 -0.14 7.80 -2.60
N LEU A 424 -0.47 6.53 -2.35
CA LEU A 424 -1.67 5.92 -2.93
C LEU A 424 -2.94 6.63 -2.44
N LEU A 425 -2.99 7.05 -1.17
CA LEU A 425 -4.12 7.83 -0.67
C LEU A 425 -4.27 9.15 -1.41
N GLU A 426 -3.18 9.89 -1.64
CA GLU A 426 -3.19 11.12 -2.42
C GLU A 426 -3.63 10.89 -3.86
N GLU A 427 -3.18 9.81 -4.50
CA GLU A 427 -3.62 9.44 -5.84
C GLU A 427 -5.13 9.17 -5.89
N VAL A 428 -5.66 8.41 -4.92
CA VAL A 428 -7.10 8.14 -4.79
C VAL A 428 -7.89 9.45 -4.65
N LEU A 429 -7.45 10.36 -3.80
CA LEU A 429 -8.11 11.66 -3.59
C LEU A 429 -8.06 12.55 -4.83
N ASN A 430 -6.97 12.51 -5.59
CA ASN A 430 -6.81 13.28 -6.82
C ASN A 430 -7.68 12.77 -7.98
N LYS A 431 -8.24 11.54 -7.87
CA LYS A 431 -9.24 11.02 -8.82
C LYS A 431 -10.64 11.60 -8.63
N GLY A 432 -10.84 12.48 -7.65
CA GLY A 432 -12.11 13.17 -7.45
C GLY A 432 -13.01 12.57 -6.35
N ILE A 433 -12.46 11.77 -5.46
CA ILE A 433 -13.17 11.31 -4.25
C ILE A 433 -13.65 12.52 -3.45
N GLN A 434 -14.92 12.52 -3.04
CA GLN A 434 -15.58 13.65 -2.39
C GLN A 434 -15.55 13.59 -0.86
N GLY A 435 -15.22 12.43 -0.27
CA GLY A 435 -15.20 12.27 1.18
C GLY A 435 -14.22 11.21 1.68
N ILE A 436 -14.06 11.19 3.00
CA ILE A 436 -13.20 10.25 3.73
C ILE A 436 -13.98 9.66 4.92
N GLU A 437 -13.96 8.34 5.06
CA GLU A 437 -14.40 7.69 6.28
C GLU A 437 -13.33 7.86 7.35
N VAL A 438 -13.57 8.80 8.28
CA VAL A 438 -12.62 9.14 9.33
C VAL A 438 -12.83 8.29 10.58
N PHE A 439 -14.10 8.14 10.99
CA PHE A 439 -14.44 7.48 12.24
C PHE A 439 -14.84 6.03 12.00
N HIS A 440 -13.85 5.13 12.08
CA HIS A 440 -14.03 3.70 11.88
C HIS A 440 -13.23 2.90 12.93
N PRO A 441 -13.74 1.78 13.48
CA PRO A 441 -13.05 0.98 14.50
C PRO A 441 -11.65 0.45 14.10
N MET A 442 -11.39 0.34 12.81
CA MET A 442 -10.05 -0.08 12.31
C MET A 442 -9.00 1.02 12.41
N HIS A 443 -9.36 2.26 12.68
CA HIS A 443 -8.44 3.39 12.74
C HIS A 443 -7.88 3.59 14.14
N THR A 444 -6.58 3.82 14.24
CA THR A 444 -5.96 4.32 15.46
C THR A 444 -6.31 5.80 15.70
N LYS A 445 -6.18 6.28 16.94
CA LYS A 445 -6.37 7.72 17.24
C LYS A 445 -5.52 8.64 16.38
N ARG A 446 -4.29 8.22 16.06
CA ARG A 446 -3.36 8.98 15.22
C ARG A 446 -3.84 9.04 13.76
N GLU A 447 -4.29 7.92 13.21
CA GLU A 447 -4.85 7.86 11.86
C GLU A 447 -6.09 8.75 11.75
N MET A 448 -7.02 8.68 12.70
CA MET A 448 -8.20 9.54 12.75
C MET A 448 -7.82 11.04 12.78
N ALA A 449 -6.85 11.44 13.59
CA ALA A 449 -6.40 12.82 13.64
C ALA A 449 -5.81 13.30 12.31
N ASN A 450 -4.99 12.46 11.66
CA ASN A 450 -4.42 12.75 10.35
C ASN A 450 -5.48 12.82 9.25
N LEU A 451 -6.47 11.89 9.25
CA LEU A 451 -7.58 11.89 8.30
C LEU A 451 -8.49 13.10 8.49
N LEU A 452 -8.77 13.51 9.74
CA LEU A 452 -9.51 14.76 10.04
C LEU A 452 -8.80 16.00 9.49
N LYS A 453 -7.49 16.08 9.69
CA LYS A 453 -6.67 17.17 9.15
C LYS A 453 -6.77 17.21 7.63
N LEU A 454 -6.53 16.07 6.98
CA LEU A 454 -6.59 15.92 5.53
C LEU A 454 -7.97 16.28 4.97
N ALA A 455 -9.05 15.80 5.60
CA ALA A 455 -10.42 16.10 5.20
C ALA A 455 -10.72 17.61 5.26
N LYS A 456 -10.24 18.32 6.30
CA LYS A 456 -10.38 19.78 6.43
C LYS A 456 -9.58 20.52 5.34
N GLU A 457 -8.33 20.16 5.11
CA GLU A 457 -7.45 20.77 4.11
C GLU A 457 -8.02 20.62 2.69
N ARG A 458 -8.57 19.46 2.38
CA ARG A 458 -9.14 19.12 1.07
C ARG A 458 -10.64 19.46 0.94
N LYS A 459 -11.28 19.95 2.01
CA LYS A 459 -12.73 20.24 2.08
C LYS A 459 -13.61 19.03 1.75
N LEU A 460 -13.20 17.83 2.17
CA LEU A 460 -13.88 16.58 1.93
C LEU A 460 -15.00 16.35 2.95
N PHE A 461 -16.03 15.61 2.53
CA PHE A 461 -17.02 15.07 3.46
C PHE A 461 -16.39 14.08 4.43
N ILE A 462 -16.90 14.04 5.65
CA ILE A 462 -16.45 13.14 6.70
C ILE A 462 -17.57 12.17 7.01
N THR A 463 -17.24 10.87 7.13
CA THR A 463 -18.21 9.86 7.53
C THR A 463 -17.75 9.06 8.74
N CYS A 464 -18.71 8.36 9.34
CA CYS A 464 -18.47 7.40 10.41
C CYS A 464 -19.23 6.10 10.11
N GLY A 465 -18.65 4.98 10.49
CA GLY A 465 -19.27 3.69 10.37
C GLY A 465 -18.64 2.64 11.27
N SER A 466 -19.42 1.60 11.60
CA SER A 466 -18.92 0.46 12.35
C SER A 466 -18.16 -0.53 11.46
N GLY A 467 -18.46 -0.58 10.16
CA GLY A 467 -18.00 -1.65 9.26
C GLY A 467 -18.56 -3.00 9.67
N PHE A 468 -19.71 -3.00 10.35
CA PHE A 468 -20.31 -4.22 10.90
C PHE A 468 -20.76 -5.17 9.79
N TYR A 469 -20.39 -6.43 9.87
CA TYR A 469 -20.88 -7.50 9.01
C TYR A 469 -21.19 -8.81 9.77
N PHE A 470 -20.54 -9.07 10.92
CA PHE A 470 -20.89 -10.14 11.85
C PHE A 470 -20.54 -9.71 13.29
N GLU A 471 -21.18 -10.33 14.28
CA GLU A 471 -20.81 -10.10 15.67
C GLU A 471 -19.39 -10.60 15.93
N ASP A 472 -18.44 -9.70 15.97
CA ASP A 472 -17.20 -9.87 16.70
C ASP A 472 -17.41 -9.18 18.06
N HIS A 473 -17.01 -9.82 19.15
CA HIS A 473 -17.27 -9.36 20.54
C HIS A 473 -16.90 -7.89 20.85
N LYS A 474 -16.35 -7.18 19.88
CA LYS A 474 -15.86 -5.80 20.00
C LYS A 474 -16.62 -4.79 19.15
N ILE A 475 -17.24 -5.19 18.03
CA ILE A 475 -17.87 -4.28 17.08
C ILE A 475 -19.34 -4.67 16.92
N GLU A 476 -20.22 -3.76 17.24
CA GLU A 476 -21.67 -3.89 17.10
C GLU A 476 -22.19 -2.76 16.22
N ILE A 477 -23.37 -2.94 15.59
CA ILE A 477 -24.07 -1.87 14.87
C ILE A 477 -24.20 -0.64 15.79
N GLY A 478 -23.81 0.53 15.27
CA GLY A 478 -23.80 1.79 16.02
C GLY A 478 -22.57 2.00 16.92
N THR A 479 -21.62 1.06 16.93
CA THR A 479 -20.35 1.22 17.63
C THR A 479 -19.30 1.75 16.68
N THR A 480 -19.02 3.04 16.75
CA THR A 480 -18.04 3.72 15.91
C THR A 480 -16.92 4.31 16.76
N THR A 481 -16.07 5.13 16.16
CA THR A 481 -15.08 5.95 16.87
C THR A 481 -15.43 7.44 16.81
N CYS A 482 -16.66 7.79 16.35
CA CYS A 482 -17.14 9.16 16.24
C CYS A 482 -17.67 9.67 17.59
N PRO A 483 -16.97 10.59 18.25
CA PRO A 483 -17.51 11.18 19.47
C PRO A 483 -18.73 12.08 19.14
N LYS A 484 -19.63 12.25 20.10
CA LYS A 484 -20.89 12.98 19.92
C LYS A 484 -20.68 14.41 19.38
N GLU A 485 -19.63 15.05 19.83
CA GLU A 485 -19.26 16.41 19.40
C GLU A 485 -18.81 16.48 17.94
N ALA A 486 -18.34 15.36 17.37
CA ALA A 486 -17.91 15.28 15.97
C ALA A 486 -19.03 14.84 15.01
N GLU A 487 -20.18 14.42 15.50
CA GLU A 487 -21.33 14.00 14.66
C GLU A 487 -21.77 15.11 13.69
N ILE A 488 -21.64 16.38 14.08
CA ILE A 488 -21.95 17.53 13.22
C ILE A 488 -21.09 17.56 11.93
N LEU A 489 -19.90 16.97 11.94
CA LEU A 489 -19.06 16.87 10.74
C LEU A 489 -19.61 15.85 9.76
N VAL A 490 -20.22 14.78 10.28
CA VAL A 490 -20.87 13.72 9.49
C VAL A 490 -22.22 14.21 8.95
N GLU A 491 -22.94 15.00 9.72
CA GLU A 491 -24.22 15.60 9.29
C GLU A 491 -24.10 16.47 8.04
N ARG A 492 -22.92 17.03 7.75
CA ARG A 492 -22.69 17.78 6.50
C ARG A 492 -22.93 16.93 5.26
N LEU A 493 -22.49 15.67 5.24
CA LEU A 493 -22.76 14.75 4.13
C LEU A 493 -24.27 14.45 4.05
N ILE A 494 -24.90 14.18 5.21
CA ILE A 494 -26.32 13.85 5.28
C ILE A 494 -27.20 15.01 4.78
N ASN A 495 -26.80 16.25 5.06
CA ASN A 495 -27.53 17.46 4.66
C ASN A 495 -27.21 17.96 3.25
N ALA A 496 -26.16 17.41 2.59
CA ALA A 496 -25.76 17.84 1.25
C ALA A 496 -26.75 17.46 0.15
N LYS A 497 -27.62 16.48 0.40
CA LYS A 497 -28.59 15.92 -0.58
C LYS A 497 -30.03 15.91 -0.05
N MET A 498 -30.31 16.65 1.02
CA MET A 498 -31.66 16.91 1.51
C MET A 498 -32.07 18.33 1.17
#